data_2eb6542a81a0609d28ebce09ab9e2cb7
#
_entry.id   2eb6542a81a0609d28ebce09ab9e2cb7
#
_cell.length_a   1.000
_cell.length_b   1.000
_cell.length_c   1.000
_cell.angle_alpha   90.00
_cell.angle_beta   90.00
_cell.angle_gamma   90.00
#
_symmetry.space_group_name_H-M   'P 1'
#
loop_
_entity.id
_entity.type
_entity.pdbx_description
1 polymer ?
#
loop_
_entity_poly.entity_id
_entity_poly.type
_entity_poly.pdbx_seq_one_letter_code
_entity_poly.pdbx_strand_id
1 'polypeptide(L)'
;MSLTVKELEEIQTAYPDYRMELVDGSIIIMSPSAYEPEEVGTEFARILGNWVRPRKLGRIVGSSAGFKLPNSDLRAPDVSFVRAERLKISTEDYAELVPDLVVEVKSKTDSIDKLREKIQEFIKLGSQVGILINPKTRTLEVSRNGETEIFKDGDILTLPDLLPGFELVISEICPPVFE
;
A
#
# COMPACT_ATOMS: atom_id res chain seq x y z
N MET A 1 6.61 -22.41 16.45
CA MET A 1 7.07 -22.83 15.11
C MET A 1 6.71 -21.67 14.20
N SER A 2 7.67 -21.11 13.50
CA SER A 2 7.45 -19.98 12.59
C SER A 2 7.12 -20.52 11.22
N LEU A 3 6.01 -20.08 10.61
CA LEU A 3 5.60 -20.50 9.28
C LEU A 3 6.42 -19.78 8.20
N THR A 4 6.54 -20.43 7.06
CA THR A 4 7.18 -19.91 5.85
C THR A 4 6.13 -19.51 4.82
N VAL A 5 6.52 -18.71 3.81
CA VAL A 5 5.64 -18.37 2.68
C VAL A 5 5.16 -19.63 1.95
N LYS A 6 6.01 -20.66 1.81
CA LYS A 6 5.62 -21.91 1.18
C LYS A 6 4.49 -22.63 1.96
N GLU A 7 4.58 -22.69 3.28
CA GLU A 7 3.52 -23.26 4.11
C GLU A 7 2.23 -22.44 4.07
N LEU A 8 2.33 -21.09 3.97
CA LEU A 8 1.17 -20.25 3.72
C LEU A 8 0.54 -20.55 2.36
N GLU A 9 1.32 -20.74 1.30
CA GLU A 9 0.82 -21.08 -0.05
C GLU A 9 0.08 -22.44 -0.05
N GLU A 10 0.59 -23.42 0.71
CA GLU A 10 -0.08 -24.73 0.91
C GLU A 10 -1.44 -24.55 1.65
N ILE A 11 -1.46 -23.72 2.70
CA ILE A 11 -2.69 -23.38 3.43
C ILE A 11 -3.66 -22.60 2.54
N GLN A 12 -3.17 -21.62 1.78
CA GLN A 12 -3.97 -20.84 0.83
C GLN A 12 -4.63 -21.72 -0.23
N THR A 13 -3.94 -22.79 -0.68
CA THR A 13 -4.50 -23.75 -1.62
C THR A 13 -5.67 -24.54 -1.01
N ALA A 14 -5.59 -24.86 0.29
CA ALA A 14 -6.67 -25.54 1.01
C ALA A 14 -7.83 -24.61 1.36
N TYR A 15 -7.56 -23.31 1.48
CA TYR A 15 -8.53 -22.26 1.86
C TYR A 15 -8.50 -21.08 0.87
N PRO A 16 -8.89 -21.27 -0.40
CA PRO A 16 -8.73 -20.29 -1.46
C PRO A 16 -9.56 -19.01 -1.27
N ASP A 17 -10.62 -19.08 -0.48
CA ASP A 17 -11.52 -17.96 -0.21
C ASP A 17 -11.00 -16.97 0.85
N TYR A 18 -9.90 -17.33 1.55
CA TYR A 18 -9.32 -16.47 2.58
C TYR A 18 -8.16 -15.66 2.03
N ARG A 19 -8.12 -14.37 2.33
CA ARG A 19 -6.96 -13.53 2.11
C ARG A 19 -6.04 -13.61 3.33
N MET A 20 -4.77 -13.88 3.10
CA MET A 20 -3.80 -14.11 4.16
C MET A 20 -2.53 -13.31 3.92
N GLU A 21 -1.97 -12.77 4.99
CA GLU A 21 -0.59 -12.25 5.06
C GLU A 21 0.23 -13.16 5.98
N LEU A 22 1.55 -13.20 5.77
CA LEU A 22 2.51 -13.81 6.69
C LEU A 22 3.35 -12.71 7.32
N VAL A 23 3.35 -12.64 8.64
CA VAL A 23 4.06 -11.61 9.41
C VAL A 23 4.79 -12.28 10.55
N ASP A 24 6.12 -12.17 10.58
CA ASP A 24 6.98 -12.82 11.59
C ASP A 24 6.63 -14.30 11.79
N GLY A 25 6.37 -15.03 10.67
CA GLY A 25 6.00 -16.42 10.67
C GLY A 25 4.61 -16.74 11.23
N SER A 26 3.75 -15.75 11.38
CA SER A 26 2.36 -15.88 11.81
C SER A 26 1.40 -15.50 10.68
N ILE A 27 0.36 -16.30 10.47
CA ILE A 27 -0.68 -16.00 9.47
C ILE A 27 -1.65 -14.97 10.04
N ILE A 28 -1.89 -13.91 9.27
CA ILE A 28 -2.96 -12.94 9.50
C ILE A 28 -4.03 -13.16 8.44
N ILE A 29 -5.24 -13.47 8.88
CA ILE A 29 -6.40 -13.61 7.99
C ILE A 29 -7.07 -12.24 7.86
N MET A 30 -7.28 -11.82 6.61
CA MET A 30 -7.88 -10.53 6.29
C MET A 30 -9.39 -10.69 6.05
N SER A 31 -10.18 -9.84 6.69
CA SER A 31 -11.61 -9.68 6.36
C SER A 31 -11.79 -8.71 5.19
N PRO A 32 -12.98 -8.68 4.54
CA PRO A 32 -13.31 -7.61 3.61
C PRO A 32 -13.14 -6.23 4.25
N SER A 33 -12.58 -5.28 3.50
CA SER A 33 -12.42 -3.89 3.95
C SER A 33 -13.78 -3.20 4.14
N ALA A 34 -13.83 -2.19 5.01
CA ALA A 34 -14.96 -1.27 5.05
C ALA A 34 -15.01 -0.43 3.75
N TYR A 35 -16.20 0.05 3.38
CA TYR A 35 -16.44 0.70 2.10
C TYR A 35 -15.58 1.96 1.89
N GLU A 36 -15.63 2.91 2.84
CA GLU A 36 -14.93 4.19 2.71
C GLU A 36 -13.39 4.06 2.58
N PRO A 37 -12.67 3.26 3.38
CA PRO A 37 -11.24 3.06 3.17
C PRO A 37 -10.89 2.47 1.80
N GLU A 38 -11.70 1.54 1.29
CA GLU A 38 -11.48 0.93 -0.03
C GLU A 38 -11.76 1.94 -1.15
N GLU A 39 -12.79 2.80 -1.02
CA GLU A 39 -13.06 3.89 -1.95
C GLU A 39 -11.88 4.87 -2.01
N VAL A 40 -11.38 5.30 -0.87
CA VAL A 40 -10.20 6.20 -0.77
C VAL A 40 -8.96 5.56 -1.38
N GLY A 41 -8.67 4.30 -1.08
CA GLY A 41 -7.54 3.56 -1.65
C GLY A 41 -7.65 3.40 -3.17
N THR A 42 -8.85 3.09 -3.65
CA THR A 42 -9.14 2.98 -5.09
C THR A 42 -8.95 4.31 -5.81
N GLU A 43 -9.41 5.41 -5.21
CA GLU A 43 -9.28 6.74 -5.81
C GLU A 43 -7.82 7.21 -5.82
N PHE A 44 -7.08 6.96 -4.73
CA PHE A 44 -5.63 7.19 -4.71
C PHE A 44 -4.92 6.42 -5.82
N ALA A 45 -5.22 5.13 -5.95
CA ALA A 45 -4.63 4.28 -6.99
C ALA A 45 -4.99 4.77 -8.40
N ARG A 46 -6.23 5.25 -8.62
CA ARG A 46 -6.69 5.81 -9.90
C ARG A 46 -5.90 7.07 -10.27
N ILE A 47 -5.77 8.03 -9.35
CA ILE A 47 -5.07 9.30 -9.61
C ILE A 47 -3.59 9.02 -9.88
N LEU A 48 -2.95 8.20 -9.04
CA LEU A 48 -1.57 7.78 -9.21
C LEU A 48 -1.37 7.03 -10.54
N GLY A 49 -2.31 6.15 -10.90
CA GLY A 49 -2.30 5.38 -12.15
C GLY A 49 -2.40 6.26 -13.39
N ASN A 50 -3.24 7.28 -13.34
CA ASN A 50 -3.39 8.24 -14.43
C ASN A 50 -2.09 9.05 -14.69
N TRP A 51 -1.27 9.24 -13.65
CA TRP A 51 0.05 9.85 -13.80
C TRP A 51 1.11 8.87 -14.30
N VAL A 52 1.20 7.72 -13.66
CA VAL A 52 2.27 6.72 -13.84
C VAL A 52 2.17 6.02 -15.19
N ARG A 53 0.96 5.56 -15.57
CA ARG A 53 0.78 4.66 -16.71
C ARG A 53 1.09 5.30 -18.08
N PRO A 54 0.60 6.52 -18.41
CA PRO A 54 0.94 7.16 -19.69
C PRO A 54 2.44 7.47 -19.82
N ARG A 55 3.11 7.69 -18.68
CA ARG A 55 4.55 8.01 -18.61
C ARG A 55 5.43 6.76 -18.52
N LYS A 56 4.83 5.58 -18.44
CA LYS A 56 5.53 4.28 -18.32
C LYS A 56 6.50 4.22 -17.13
N LEU A 57 6.16 4.87 -16.03
CA LEU A 57 7.04 4.99 -14.85
C LEU A 57 7.05 3.74 -14.00
N GLY A 58 6.01 2.91 -14.07
CA GLY A 58 5.93 1.69 -13.26
C GLY A 58 4.53 1.07 -13.25
N ARG A 59 4.29 0.31 -12.21
CA ARG A 59 3.05 -0.46 -11.99
C ARG A 59 2.41 -0.07 -10.68
N ILE A 60 1.09 -0.04 -10.69
CA ILE A 60 0.28 0.19 -9.51
C ILE A 60 -0.62 -1.02 -9.31
N VAL A 61 -0.73 -1.47 -8.07
CA VAL A 61 -1.61 -2.56 -7.66
C VAL A 61 -2.39 -2.16 -6.40
N GLY A 62 -3.55 -2.74 -6.25
CA GLY A 62 -4.44 -2.53 -5.11
C GLY A 62 -4.22 -3.56 -3.99
N SER A 63 -5.13 -3.58 -3.04
CA SER A 63 -5.08 -4.23 -1.73
C SER A 63 -4.90 -5.76 -1.72
N SER A 64 -5.00 -6.44 -2.88
CA SER A 64 -4.88 -7.90 -2.94
C SER A 64 -3.55 -8.39 -3.52
N ALA A 65 -2.67 -7.50 -3.94
CA ALA A 65 -1.38 -7.88 -4.50
C ALA A 65 -0.36 -8.17 -3.39
N GLY A 66 0.14 -9.40 -3.34
CA GLY A 66 1.12 -9.84 -2.35
C GLY A 66 2.57 -9.59 -2.78
N PHE A 67 3.39 -9.22 -1.82
CA PHE A 67 4.83 -9.02 -1.96
C PHE A 67 5.57 -9.93 -1.00
N LYS A 68 6.46 -10.78 -1.52
CA LYS A 68 7.44 -11.56 -0.72
C LYS A 68 8.58 -10.62 -0.34
N LEU A 69 8.69 -10.31 0.94
CA LEU A 69 9.65 -9.35 1.44
C LEU A 69 10.97 -10.02 1.86
N PRO A 70 12.09 -9.29 1.93
CA PRO A 70 13.41 -9.84 2.30
C PRO A 70 13.46 -10.44 3.71
N ASN A 71 12.58 -10.03 4.63
CA ASN A 71 12.44 -10.58 5.98
C ASN A 71 11.60 -11.87 6.03
N SER A 72 11.26 -12.45 4.88
CA SER A 72 10.43 -13.65 4.71
C SER A 72 8.92 -13.44 5.00
N ASP A 73 8.47 -12.21 5.13
CA ASP A 73 7.06 -11.89 5.20
C ASP A 73 6.39 -11.89 3.82
N LEU A 74 5.08 -12.14 3.82
CA LEU A 74 4.21 -11.92 2.67
C LEU A 74 3.18 -10.85 3.05
N ARG A 75 3.28 -9.68 2.46
CA ARG A 75 2.43 -8.52 2.81
C ARG A 75 1.71 -7.98 1.59
N ALA A 76 0.52 -7.43 1.81
CA ALA A 76 -0.31 -6.81 0.80
C ALA A 76 -0.78 -5.42 1.28
N PRO A 77 -0.08 -4.33 0.90
CA PRO A 77 -0.54 -2.96 1.17
C PRO A 77 -1.83 -2.62 0.42
N ASP A 78 -2.60 -1.64 0.90
CA ASP A 78 -3.84 -1.21 0.25
C ASP A 78 -3.60 -0.66 -1.16
N VAL A 79 -2.52 0.11 -1.36
CA VAL A 79 -2.02 0.51 -2.68
C VAL A 79 -0.51 0.40 -2.70
N SER A 80 0.05 -0.05 -3.82
CA SER A 80 1.49 -0.13 -4.01
C SER A 80 1.91 0.37 -5.39
N PHE A 81 3.08 0.99 -5.46
CA PHE A 81 3.75 1.36 -6.71
C PHE A 81 5.13 0.72 -6.78
N VAL A 82 5.45 0.17 -7.96
CA VAL A 82 6.77 -0.40 -8.28
C VAL A 82 7.27 0.25 -9.56
N ARG A 83 8.49 0.78 -9.53
CA ARG A 83 9.15 1.37 -10.70
C ARG A 83 9.31 0.37 -11.85
N ALA A 84 9.19 0.86 -13.08
CA ALA A 84 9.26 0.03 -14.28
C ALA A 84 10.57 -0.74 -14.42
N GLU A 85 11.71 -0.15 -14.03
CA GLU A 85 13.02 -0.81 -14.08
C GLU A 85 13.16 -1.98 -13.11
N ARG A 86 12.38 -1.99 -12.02
CA ARG A 86 12.42 -3.05 -11.01
C ARG A 86 11.47 -4.20 -11.30
N LEU A 87 10.40 -3.95 -12.07
CA LEU A 87 9.42 -4.96 -12.49
C LEU A 87 9.00 -4.70 -13.93
N LYS A 88 9.87 -5.07 -14.88
CA LYS A 88 9.67 -4.86 -16.32
C LYS A 88 8.47 -5.64 -16.86
N ILE A 89 8.29 -6.88 -16.41
CA ILE A 89 7.18 -7.77 -16.79
C ILE A 89 6.38 -8.09 -15.54
N SER A 90 5.06 -8.12 -15.64
CA SER A 90 4.19 -8.53 -14.54
C SER A 90 4.40 -10.01 -14.22
N THR A 91 4.35 -10.37 -12.94
CA THR A 91 4.39 -11.76 -12.49
C THR A 91 2.98 -12.31 -12.30
N GLU A 92 2.81 -13.61 -12.48
CA GLU A 92 1.58 -14.33 -12.12
C GLU A 92 1.57 -14.70 -10.64
N ASP A 93 2.76 -14.80 -10.03
CA ASP A 93 2.95 -15.05 -8.60
C ASP A 93 3.06 -13.76 -7.78
N TYR A 94 3.28 -13.90 -6.48
CA TYR A 94 3.65 -12.79 -5.60
C TYR A 94 4.93 -12.12 -6.12
N ALA A 95 5.00 -10.79 -6.03
CA ALA A 95 6.21 -10.07 -6.43
C ALA A 95 7.30 -10.22 -5.36
N GLU A 96 8.48 -10.70 -5.77
CA GLU A 96 9.64 -10.89 -4.88
C GLU A 96 10.47 -9.60 -4.78
N LEU A 97 9.87 -8.55 -4.25
CA LEU A 97 10.50 -7.24 -4.07
C LEU A 97 9.73 -6.41 -3.03
N VAL A 98 10.37 -5.35 -2.55
CA VAL A 98 9.72 -4.32 -1.74
C VAL A 98 9.18 -3.23 -2.68
N PRO A 99 7.90 -2.85 -2.61
CA PRO A 99 7.36 -1.73 -3.41
C PRO A 99 8.10 -0.42 -3.15
N ASP A 100 8.21 0.45 -4.15
CA ASP A 100 8.84 1.76 -3.99
C ASP A 100 7.97 2.73 -3.18
N LEU A 101 6.64 2.60 -3.31
CA LEU A 101 5.66 3.31 -2.50
C LEU A 101 4.61 2.33 -2.00
N VAL A 102 4.25 2.47 -0.72
CA VAL A 102 3.16 1.74 -0.07
C VAL A 102 2.18 2.72 0.55
N VAL A 103 0.90 2.38 0.47
CA VAL A 103 -0.20 3.13 1.07
C VAL A 103 -1.04 2.21 1.93
N GLU A 104 -1.34 2.65 3.14
CA GLU A 104 -2.32 2.03 4.03
C GLU A 104 -3.43 3.04 4.30
N VAL A 105 -4.67 2.59 4.24
CA VAL A 105 -5.85 3.43 4.50
C VAL A 105 -6.52 2.96 5.78
N LYS A 106 -6.58 3.83 6.76
CA LYS A 106 -7.13 3.51 8.08
C LYS A 106 -8.63 3.25 8.02
N SER A 107 -9.06 2.05 8.42
CA SER A 107 -10.44 1.72 8.69
C SER A 107 -10.87 2.06 10.12
N LYS A 108 -12.16 1.92 10.41
CA LYS A 108 -12.70 2.18 11.76
C LYS A 108 -12.08 1.28 12.84
N THR A 109 -11.77 0.04 12.50
CA THR A 109 -11.29 -1.00 13.42
C THR A 109 -9.76 -1.04 13.56
N ASP A 110 -9.03 -0.37 12.65
CA ASP A 110 -7.57 -0.41 12.67
C ASP A 110 -6.97 0.42 13.80
N SER A 111 -5.88 -0.09 14.35
CA SER A 111 -4.97 0.69 15.20
C SER A 111 -4.06 1.53 14.30
N ILE A 112 -4.08 2.84 14.49
CA ILE A 112 -3.22 3.76 13.72
C ILE A 112 -1.73 3.47 13.97
N ASP A 113 -1.37 3.07 15.19
CA ASP A 113 0.02 2.77 15.53
C ASP A 113 0.51 1.50 14.84
N LYS A 114 -0.34 0.46 14.73
CA LYS A 114 -0.01 -0.75 13.94
C LYS A 114 0.16 -0.47 12.46
N LEU A 115 -0.62 0.44 11.88
CA LEU A 115 -0.46 0.87 10.50
C LEU A 115 0.84 1.66 10.31
N ARG A 116 1.19 2.54 11.25
CA ARG A 116 2.49 3.24 11.25
C ARG A 116 3.65 2.25 11.34
N GLU A 117 3.57 1.26 12.22
CA GLU A 117 4.56 0.19 12.34
C GLU A 117 4.72 -0.57 11.02
N LYS A 118 3.60 -0.96 10.39
CA LYS A 118 3.60 -1.63 9.07
C LYS A 118 4.31 -0.78 8.01
N ILE A 119 4.01 0.52 7.94
CA ILE A 119 4.66 1.44 7.00
C ILE A 119 6.16 1.58 7.29
N GLN A 120 6.54 1.74 8.56
CA GLN A 120 7.96 1.84 8.94
C GLN A 120 8.74 0.57 8.62
N GLU A 121 8.11 -0.59 8.71
CA GLU A 121 8.71 -1.85 8.28
C GLU A 121 9.00 -1.85 6.78
N PHE A 122 8.05 -1.46 5.94
CA PHE A 122 8.29 -1.31 4.50
C PHE A 122 9.42 -0.33 4.18
N ILE A 123 9.48 0.82 4.87
CA ILE A 123 10.57 1.80 4.73
C ILE A 123 11.92 1.17 5.10
N LYS A 124 12.02 0.44 6.21
CA LYS A 124 13.24 -0.26 6.64
C LYS A 124 13.70 -1.30 5.62
N LEU A 125 12.75 -1.96 4.96
CA LEU A 125 13.02 -2.98 3.95
C LEU A 125 13.36 -2.39 2.57
N GLY A 126 13.17 -1.08 2.35
CA GLY A 126 13.60 -0.40 1.14
C GLY A 126 12.53 0.37 0.36
N SER A 127 11.30 0.49 0.86
CA SER A 127 10.34 1.43 0.28
C SER A 127 10.84 2.87 0.43
N GLN A 128 10.69 3.67 -0.62
CA GLN A 128 11.11 5.07 -0.58
C GLN A 128 10.07 5.98 0.06
N VAL A 129 8.80 5.62 -0.09
CA VAL A 129 7.67 6.40 0.43
C VAL A 129 6.65 5.45 1.06
N GLY A 130 6.23 5.77 2.27
CA GLY A 130 5.09 5.15 2.95
C GLY A 130 4.04 6.21 3.27
N ILE A 131 2.78 5.93 2.93
CA ILE A 131 1.67 6.85 3.14
C ILE A 131 0.60 6.17 4.00
N LEU A 132 0.23 6.82 5.10
CA LEU A 132 -0.94 6.45 5.90
C LEU A 132 -2.04 7.46 5.71
N ILE A 133 -3.17 7.02 5.17
CA ILE A 133 -4.35 7.85 4.95
C ILE A 133 -5.35 7.61 6.08
N ASN A 134 -5.82 8.68 6.70
CA ASN A 134 -6.92 8.64 7.65
C ASN A 134 -8.14 9.39 7.06
N PRO A 135 -9.12 8.68 6.49
CA PRO A 135 -10.29 9.30 5.87
C PRO A 135 -11.09 10.17 6.86
N LYS A 136 -11.22 9.71 8.10
CA LYS A 136 -12.00 10.41 9.13
C LYS A 136 -11.46 11.80 9.45
N THR A 137 -10.14 11.98 9.47
CA THR A 137 -9.48 13.26 9.75
C THR A 137 -9.06 13.99 8.48
N ARG A 138 -9.23 13.35 7.31
CA ARG A 138 -8.81 13.84 5.99
C ARG A 138 -7.34 14.24 5.99
N THR A 139 -6.49 13.35 6.53
CA THR A 139 -5.05 13.56 6.66
C THR A 139 -4.25 12.45 6.02
N LEU A 140 -3.08 12.78 5.51
CA LEU A 140 -2.05 11.84 5.08
C LEU A 140 -0.80 12.04 5.94
N GLU A 141 -0.26 10.95 6.48
CA GLU A 141 1.08 10.90 7.03
C GLU A 141 2.00 10.33 5.96
N VAL A 142 3.01 11.08 5.53
CA VAL A 142 3.95 10.69 4.48
C VAL A 142 5.32 10.49 5.09
N SER A 143 5.76 9.24 5.14
CA SER A 143 7.09 8.84 5.64
C SER A 143 8.05 8.68 4.48
N ARG A 144 9.11 9.48 4.44
CA ARG A 144 10.18 9.45 3.43
C ARG A 144 11.46 10.08 3.98
N ASN A 145 12.62 9.63 3.51
CA ASN A 145 13.92 10.18 3.89
C ASN A 145 14.17 10.26 5.41
N GLY A 146 13.57 9.34 6.19
CA GLY A 146 13.68 9.32 7.66
C GLY A 146 12.79 10.30 8.40
N GLU A 147 11.94 11.04 7.68
CA GLU A 147 11.00 12.01 8.24
C GLU A 147 9.55 11.60 7.95
N THR A 148 8.63 12.13 8.75
CA THR A 148 7.18 11.98 8.51
C THR A 148 6.54 13.36 8.49
N GLU A 149 5.91 13.69 7.36
CA GLU A 149 5.14 14.92 7.15
C GLU A 149 3.65 14.62 7.22
N ILE A 150 2.86 15.56 7.72
CA ILE A 150 1.40 15.45 7.79
C ILE A 150 0.79 16.46 6.82
N PHE A 151 0.04 15.94 5.85
CA PHE A 151 -0.77 16.70 4.90
C PHE A 151 -2.23 16.67 5.34
N LYS A 152 -2.94 17.78 5.14
CA LYS A 152 -4.35 17.95 5.51
C LYS A 152 -5.20 18.20 4.27
N ASP A 153 -6.49 18.21 4.48
CA ASP A 153 -7.47 18.54 3.44
C ASP A 153 -7.12 19.88 2.77
N GLY A 154 -7.02 19.87 1.45
CA GLY A 154 -6.61 21.03 0.64
C GLY A 154 -5.11 21.17 0.40
N ASP A 155 -4.25 20.49 1.14
CA ASP A 155 -2.82 20.45 0.85
C ASP A 155 -2.54 19.66 -0.44
N ILE A 156 -1.38 19.92 -1.05
CA ILE A 156 -0.91 19.22 -2.25
C ILE A 156 0.24 18.31 -1.88
N LEU A 157 0.03 17.00 -2.07
CA LEU A 157 1.09 16.00 -1.97
C LEU A 157 1.94 16.02 -3.24
N THR A 158 3.26 16.11 -3.07
CA THR A 158 4.25 15.91 -4.12
C THR A 158 5.23 14.81 -3.75
N LEU A 159 5.76 14.10 -4.75
CA LEU A 159 6.72 13.01 -4.57
C LEU A 159 7.94 13.22 -5.48
N PRO A 160 8.72 14.32 -5.30
CA PRO A 160 9.72 14.77 -6.27
C PRO A 160 10.82 13.74 -6.55
N ASP A 161 11.26 12.97 -5.53
CA ASP A 161 12.32 11.99 -5.66
C ASP A 161 11.84 10.68 -6.32
N LEU A 162 10.55 10.34 -6.17
CA LEU A 162 9.97 9.11 -6.69
C LEU A 162 9.22 9.33 -8.02
N LEU A 163 8.41 10.37 -8.08
CA LEU A 163 7.54 10.73 -9.21
C LEU A 163 7.61 12.23 -9.48
N PRO A 164 8.68 12.73 -10.12
CA PRO A 164 8.86 14.16 -10.40
C PRO A 164 7.69 14.75 -11.16
N GLY A 165 7.13 15.85 -10.61
CA GLY A 165 6.00 16.57 -11.18
C GLY A 165 4.62 15.97 -10.86
N PHE A 166 4.56 14.87 -10.10
CA PHE A 166 3.29 14.37 -9.57
C PHE A 166 2.75 15.31 -8.49
N GLU A 167 1.47 15.64 -8.61
CA GLU A 167 0.72 16.44 -7.64
C GLU A 167 -0.61 15.77 -7.36
N LEU A 168 -1.01 15.75 -6.10
CA LEU A 168 -2.30 15.22 -5.64
C LEU A 168 -2.87 16.18 -4.60
N VAL A 169 -4.01 16.78 -4.88
CA VAL A 169 -4.77 17.56 -3.89
C VAL A 169 -5.48 16.58 -2.96
N ILE A 170 -5.26 16.69 -1.65
CA ILE A 170 -5.76 15.72 -0.66
C ILE A 170 -7.29 15.56 -0.70
N SER A 171 -8.03 16.65 -0.99
CA SER A 171 -9.48 16.57 -1.11
C SER A 171 -9.97 15.67 -2.26
N GLU A 172 -9.15 15.43 -3.29
CA GLU A 172 -9.55 14.63 -4.45
C GLU A 172 -9.70 13.13 -4.15
N ILE A 173 -9.02 12.64 -3.10
CA ILE A 173 -9.18 11.23 -2.67
C ILE A 173 -10.26 11.04 -1.61
N CYS A 174 -10.84 12.11 -1.12
CA CYS A 174 -11.92 12.04 -0.14
C CYS A 174 -13.25 11.74 -0.84
N PRO A 175 -14.11 10.85 -0.26
CA PRO A 175 -15.40 10.53 -0.84
C PRO A 175 -16.26 11.79 -1.06
N PRO A 176 -16.81 11.99 -2.26
CA PRO A 176 -17.70 13.11 -2.53
C PRO A 176 -19.07 12.92 -1.88
N VAL A 177 -19.74 14.01 -1.57
CA VAL A 177 -21.17 14.00 -1.22
C VAL A 177 -21.95 14.32 -2.48
N PHE A 178 -22.81 13.39 -2.88
CA PHE A 178 -23.73 13.59 -4.01
C PHE A 178 -25.07 14.15 -3.47
N GLU A 179 -25.59 15.21 -4.12
CA GLU A 179 -26.90 15.79 -3.82
C GLU A 179 -28.03 15.01 -4.50
#